data_e740f087602bbc18019e2dd51d199dc1
#
_entry.id   e740f087602bbc18019e2dd51d199dc1
#
_cell.length_a   1.000
_cell.length_b   1.000
_cell.length_c   1.000
_cell.angle_alpha   90.00
_cell.angle_beta   90.00
_cell.angle_gamma   90.00
#
_symmetry.space_group_name_H-M   'P 1'
#
loop_
_entity.id
_entity.type
_entity.pdbx_description
1 polymer ?
#
loop_
_entity_poly.entity_id
_entity_poly.type
_entity_poly.pdbx_seq_one_letter_code
_entity_poly.pdbx_strand_id
1 'polypeptide(L)'
;MFGRVKPLDAILATAEKKSLHRSLGAFQLTMLGVGAVIGTGIFVLTAEAAQKAGPGMMLSFVIAGVVCAVAALCYSEMASMVPVSGSAYTYSYAVMGETLAWMVGWALVLEYAVAAGAVSVGWSGYFVGLLREYLGLAIPPELVNANALIAHIKLAFGAPMSDELVTAIDVGGYINLPAFLIALLVTWLLVIGTRESAMVNAVLVVVKITALTAFIALAIPVMNSDNFEPFAPLGFAGISAAAASIFFAYVGFDAVSTAAEETKNPQRNMPIGLIGSLGICTIFYLLVAWGVIGSVGAQPLLDSAGKSIEPGNATAMAAACADVAGQAVVCSKEALAWTLREIGWKQIGNLVGLAAGIALPSVVLMMMFGQTRIFFVMSRDGLLPEVLSRVHPKYHTPHVVTIITGIAVACFAALFPVGLLADISNSGTLFAFAMVAIAVMVLRRTDPSRHRPFRTPAVNLVAPLAIAGCVYLFFSLSGYTLSLFAGWAVFGLFVYFFYGRRHSHVGRGHVEVHEDDPETPPRPVPPLPGGVELD
;
A
#
# COMPACT_ATOMS: atom_id res chain seq x y z
N MET A 1 23.10 17.32 -10.49
CA MET A 1 23.03 15.86 -10.25
C MET A 1 23.19 15.62 -8.77
N PHE A 2 22.27 14.90 -8.18
CA PHE A 2 22.06 14.89 -6.74
C PHE A 2 22.88 13.79 -6.02
N GLY A 3 24.20 13.95 -5.94
CA GLY A 3 25.04 13.10 -5.10
C GLY A 3 25.52 11.80 -5.77
N ARG A 4 25.93 10.86 -4.95
CA ARG A 4 26.55 9.59 -5.29
C ARG A 4 25.53 8.65 -5.95
N VAL A 5 25.81 8.19 -7.17
CA VAL A 5 24.95 7.26 -7.94
C VAL A 5 25.56 5.87 -7.85
N LYS A 6 24.74 4.84 -7.60
CA LYS A 6 25.17 3.44 -7.67
C LYS A 6 25.07 3.00 -9.14
N PRO A 7 26.18 2.66 -9.82
CA PRO A 7 26.15 2.29 -11.24
C PRO A 7 25.19 1.13 -11.51
N LEU A 8 24.36 1.25 -12.54
CA LEU A 8 23.33 0.28 -12.87
C LEU A 8 23.92 -1.10 -13.19
N ASP A 9 25.10 -1.12 -13.80
CA ASP A 9 25.81 -2.35 -14.14
C ASP A 9 26.34 -3.08 -12.89
N ALA A 10 26.74 -2.34 -11.84
CA ALA A 10 27.12 -2.91 -10.55
C ALA A 10 25.91 -3.51 -9.83
N ILE A 11 24.73 -2.88 -9.94
CA ILE A 11 23.48 -3.42 -9.39
C ILE A 11 23.12 -4.74 -10.07
N LEU A 12 23.19 -4.79 -11.40
CA LEU A 12 22.89 -6.00 -12.18
C LEU A 12 23.90 -7.12 -11.91
N ALA A 13 25.18 -6.81 -11.84
CA ALA A 13 26.22 -7.78 -11.53
C ALA A 13 26.04 -8.42 -10.13
N THR A 14 25.59 -7.63 -9.15
CA THR A 14 25.27 -8.12 -7.81
C THR A 14 24.06 -9.08 -7.83
N ALA A 15 23.04 -8.77 -8.61
CA ALA A 15 21.83 -9.60 -8.76
C ALA A 15 22.12 -10.93 -9.49
N GLU A 16 23.02 -10.92 -10.49
CA GLU A 16 23.44 -12.14 -11.20
C GLU A 16 24.22 -13.13 -10.32
N LYS A 17 25.07 -12.61 -9.43
CA LYS A 17 25.87 -13.46 -8.50
C LYS A 17 25.02 -14.17 -7.45
N LYS A 18 23.82 -13.65 -7.12
CA LYS A 18 22.92 -14.17 -6.08
C LYS A 18 21.53 -14.46 -6.63
N SER A 19 21.44 -15.07 -7.81
CA SER A 19 20.15 -15.40 -8.43
C SER A 19 19.34 -16.36 -7.55
N LEU A 20 18.19 -15.89 -7.07
CA LEU A 20 17.15 -16.74 -6.50
C LEU A 20 16.63 -17.71 -7.56
N HIS A 21 16.09 -18.85 -7.17
CA HIS A 21 15.54 -19.82 -8.13
C HIS A 21 14.39 -19.19 -8.91
N ARG A 22 14.59 -18.96 -10.21
CA ARG A 22 13.60 -18.34 -11.10
C ARG A 22 12.47 -19.30 -11.39
N SER A 23 11.36 -19.18 -10.70
CA SER A 23 10.19 -20.04 -10.80
C SER A 23 8.96 -19.35 -11.39
N LEU A 24 8.85 -18.02 -11.26
CA LEU A 24 7.64 -17.26 -11.56
C LEU A 24 7.56 -16.88 -13.05
N GLY A 25 6.49 -17.30 -13.72
CA GLY A 25 6.12 -16.87 -15.08
C GLY A 25 5.18 -15.66 -15.07
N ALA A 26 4.78 -15.18 -16.25
CA ALA A 26 3.89 -14.03 -16.40
C ALA A 26 2.55 -14.21 -15.67
N PHE A 27 1.94 -15.40 -15.75
CA PHE A 27 0.68 -15.70 -15.08
C PHE A 27 0.81 -15.64 -13.56
N GLN A 28 1.84 -16.29 -12.99
CA GLN A 28 2.08 -16.26 -11.55
C GLN A 28 2.36 -14.85 -11.04
N LEU A 29 3.10 -14.03 -11.81
CA LEU A 29 3.32 -12.62 -11.48
C LEU A 29 2.04 -11.79 -11.51
N THR A 30 1.20 -11.99 -12.54
CA THR A 30 -0.10 -11.32 -12.61
C THR A 30 -0.98 -11.73 -11.42
N MET A 31 -1.02 -13.02 -11.06
CA MET A 31 -1.76 -13.47 -9.88
C MET A 31 -1.17 -12.94 -8.58
N LEU A 32 0.15 -12.84 -8.48
CA LEU A 32 0.81 -12.21 -7.33
C LEU A 32 0.36 -10.76 -7.18
N GLY A 33 0.37 -9.98 -8.27
CA GLY A 33 -0.08 -8.61 -8.28
C GLY A 33 -1.57 -8.48 -7.95
N VAL A 34 -2.44 -9.28 -8.56
CA VAL A 34 -3.87 -9.32 -8.23
C VAL A 34 -4.09 -9.64 -6.75
N GLY A 35 -3.32 -10.60 -6.20
CA GLY A 35 -3.38 -10.98 -4.80
C GLY A 35 -2.97 -9.86 -3.85
N ALA A 36 -1.96 -9.07 -4.22
CA ALA A 36 -1.50 -7.93 -3.44
C ALA A 36 -2.46 -6.72 -3.52
N VAL A 37 -3.00 -6.45 -4.71
CA VAL A 37 -3.87 -5.30 -4.99
C VAL A 37 -5.28 -5.51 -4.45
N ILE A 38 -5.91 -6.69 -4.69
CA ILE A 38 -7.27 -6.96 -4.16
C ILE A 38 -7.19 -7.18 -2.64
N GLY A 39 -7.43 -6.12 -1.89
CA GLY A 39 -7.35 -6.06 -0.44
C GLY A 39 -8.39 -5.14 0.18
N THR A 40 -8.05 -4.52 1.29
CA THR A 40 -8.90 -3.58 2.04
C THR A 40 -9.42 -2.44 1.18
N GLY A 41 -8.70 -2.03 0.15
CA GLY A 41 -9.12 -0.96 -0.75
C GLY A 41 -10.51 -1.16 -1.31
N ILE A 42 -10.81 -2.31 -1.89
CA ILE A 42 -12.14 -2.57 -2.46
C ILE A 42 -13.12 -3.11 -1.43
N PHE A 43 -12.67 -3.94 -0.48
CA PHE A 43 -13.56 -4.55 0.49
C PHE A 43 -14.05 -3.58 1.57
N VAL A 44 -13.26 -2.55 1.93
CA VAL A 44 -13.52 -1.65 3.06
C VAL A 44 -13.62 -0.19 2.64
N LEU A 45 -12.63 0.33 1.88
CA LEU A 45 -12.58 1.76 1.52
C LEU A 45 -13.67 2.19 0.54
N THR A 46 -14.42 1.26 -0.04
CA THR A 46 -15.62 1.57 -0.84
C THR A 46 -16.65 2.36 -0.02
N ALA A 47 -16.85 2.03 1.26
CA ALA A 47 -17.72 2.80 2.15
C ALA A 47 -17.19 4.22 2.39
N GLU A 48 -15.89 4.37 2.60
CA GLU A 48 -15.25 5.68 2.80
C GLU A 48 -15.27 6.53 1.54
N ALA A 49 -15.07 5.91 0.38
CA ALA A 49 -15.19 6.59 -0.91
C ALA A 49 -16.62 7.08 -1.16
N ALA A 50 -17.62 6.27 -0.81
CA ALA A 50 -19.02 6.66 -0.87
C ALA A 50 -19.31 7.86 0.04
N GLN A 51 -18.74 7.90 1.25
CA GLN A 51 -18.86 9.04 2.16
C GLN A 51 -18.20 10.31 1.61
N LYS A 52 -17.07 10.21 0.89
CA LYS A 52 -16.36 11.37 0.33
C LYS A 52 -16.99 11.89 -0.98
N ALA A 53 -17.55 11.01 -1.82
CA ALA A 53 -17.94 11.37 -3.18
C ALA A 53 -19.38 10.99 -3.56
N GLY A 54 -20.06 10.18 -2.75
CA GLY A 54 -21.33 9.60 -3.16
C GLY A 54 -21.18 8.73 -4.42
N PRO A 55 -22.17 8.75 -5.32
CA PRO A 55 -22.09 8.04 -6.60
C PRO A 55 -20.87 8.44 -7.45
N GLY A 56 -20.35 9.67 -7.30
CA GLY A 56 -19.15 10.15 -7.97
C GLY A 56 -17.88 9.34 -7.65
N MET A 57 -17.91 8.43 -6.65
CA MET A 57 -16.79 7.53 -6.38
C MET A 57 -16.43 6.65 -7.58
N MET A 58 -17.36 6.39 -8.51
CA MET A 58 -17.03 5.69 -9.77
C MET A 58 -15.97 6.44 -10.57
N LEU A 59 -16.15 7.77 -10.71
CA LEU A 59 -15.18 8.62 -11.40
C LEU A 59 -13.86 8.68 -10.61
N SER A 60 -13.94 8.62 -9.27
CA SER A 60 -12.75 8.55 -8.42
C SER A 60 -11.91 7.28 -8.69
N PHE A 61 -12.56 6.12 -8.87
CA PHE A 61 -11.86 4.89 -9.29
C PHE A 61 -11.24 5.01 -10.68
N VAL A 62 -11.91 5.67 -11.63
CA VAL A 62 -11.36 5.94 -12.97
C VAL A 62 -10.13 6.82 -12.86
N ILE A 63 -10.19 7.93 -12.11
CA ILE A 63 -9.07 8.87 -11.94
C ILE A 63 -7.87 8.15 -11.30
N ALA A 64 -8.07 7.46 -10.19
CA ALA A 64 -7.02 6.71 -9.52
C ALA A 64 -6.43 5.61 -10.42
N GLY A 65 -7.30 4.87 -11.14
CA GLY A 65 -6.88 3.83 -12.09
C GLY A 65 -6.04 4.36 -13.25
N VAL A 66 -6.41 5.52 -13.81
CA VAL A 66 -5.62 6.18 -14.89
C VAL A 66 -4.26 6.63 -14.36
N VAL A 67 -4.19 7.25 -13.19
CA VAL A 67 -2.91 7.65 -12.58
C VAL A 67 -2.04 6.43 -12.33
N CYS A 68 -2.60 5.34 -11.78
CA CYS A 68 -1.88 4.08 -11.60
C CYS A 68 -1.42 3.49 -12.94
N ALA A 69 -2.26 3.51 -13.99
CA ALA A 69 -1.92 2.93 -15.29
C ALA A 69 -0.71 3.64 -15.93
N VAL A 70 -0.69 4.97 -15.94
CA VAL A 70 0.45 5.72 -16.49
C VAL A 70 1.71 5.56 -15.63
N ALA A 71 1.57 5.47 -14.31
CA ALA A 71 2.68 5.18 -13.42
C ALA A 71 3.22 3.75 -13.62
N ALA A 72 2.34 2.75 -13.78
CA ALA A 72 2.72 1.36 -14.03
C ALA A 72 3.48 1.17 -15.35
N LEU A 73 3.18 1.96 -16.39
CA LEU A 73 3.95 1.95 -17.63
C LEU A 73 5.40 2.42 -17.39
N CYS A 74 5.60 3.49 -16.62
CA CYS A 74 6.93 3.96 -16.23
C CYS A 74 7.65 2.93 -15.34
N TYR A 75 6.92 2.35 -14.39
CA TYR A 75 7.44 1.31 -13.49
C TYR A 75 7.89 0.06 -14.26
N SER A 76 7.11 -0.35 -15.27
CA SER A 76 7.40 -1.50 -16.13
C SER A 76 8.68 -1.32 -16.93
N GLU A 77 8.99 -0.10 -17.39
CA GLU A 77 10.26 0.20 -18.07
C GLU A 77 11.44 0.00 -17.11
N MET A 78 11.38 0.57 -15.91
CA MET A 78 12.44 0.41 -14.91
C MET A 78 12.60 -1.05 -14.47
N ALA A 79 11.50 -1.74 -14.15
CA ALA A 79 11.52 -3.13 -13.72
C ALA A 79 12.06 -4.09 -14.79
N SER A 80 11.83 -3.80 -16.07
CA SER A 80 12.38 -4.61 -17.17
C SER A 80 13.88 -4.42 -17.39
N MET A 81 14.41 -3.22 -17.05
CA MET A 81 15.84 -2.91 -17.17
C MET A 81 16.64 -3.27 -15.92
N VAL A 82 16.02 -3.18 -14.76
CA VAL A 82 16.66 -3.37 -13.44
C VAL A 82 15.85 -4.40 -12.64
N PRO A 83 15.92 -5.68 -13.03
CA PRO A 83 15.12 -6.73 -12.39
C PRO A 83 15.75 -7.17 -11.05
N VAL A 84 15.70 -6.26 -10.06
CA VAL A 84 16.21 -6.47 -8.69
C VAL A 84 15.14 -6.17 -7.65
N SER A 85 15.24 -6.76 -6.47
CA SER A 85 14.21 -6.75 -5.42
C SER A 85 14.02 -5.40 -4.70
N GLY A 86 14.80 -4.38 -5.00
CA GLY A 86 14.76 -3.09 -4.27
C GLY A 86 13.70 -2.11 -4.75
N SER A 87 12.87 -2.45 -5.76
CA SER A 87 11.78 -1.61 -6.26
C SER A 87 12.21 -0.16 -6.56
N ALA A 88 11.33 0.82 -6.34
CA ALA A 88 11.56 2.24 -6.61
C ALA A 88 12.81 2.82 -5.90
N TYR A 89 13.18 2.29 -4.72
CA TYR A 89 14.42 2.68 -4.04
C TYR A 89 15.64 2.42 -4.93
N THR A 90 15.78 1.21 -5.46
CA THR A 90 16.91 0.84 -6.30
C THR A 90 16.92 1.59 -7.62
N TYR A 91 15.76 1.81 -8.24
CA TYR A 91 15.64 2.60 -9.47
C TYR A 91 16.10 4.05 -9.25
N SER A 92 15.69 4.63 -8.13
CA SER A 92 16.09 5.99 -7.75
C SER A 92 17.60 6.09 -7.48
N TYR A 93 18.19 5.07 -6.84
CA TYR A 93 19.62 5.03 -6.54
C TYR A 93 20.45 4.93 -7.81
N ALA A 94 20.00 4.14 -8.77
CA ALA A 94 20.67 3.97 -10.04
C ALA A 94 20.67 5.22 -10.92
N VAL A 95 19.68 6.11 -10.78
CA VAL A 95 19.43 7.20 -11.73
C VAL A 95 19.58 8.58 -11.11
N MET A 96 19.06 8.76 -9.90
CA MET A 96 18.92 10.09 -9.27
C MET A 96 19.91 10.34 -8.12
N GLY A 97 20.54 9.29 -7.63
CA GLY A 97 21.53 9.37 -6.56
C GLY A 97 21.00 9.10 -5.16
N GLU A 98 21.93 8.98 -4.23
CA GLU A 98 21.74 8.45 -2.87
C GLU A 98 20.68 9.19 -2.05
N THR A 99 20.68 10.52 -2.07
CA THR A 99 19.75 11.31 -1.25
C THR A 99 18.30 11.11 -1.67
N LEU A 100 18.04 11.11 -3.00
CA LEU A 100 16.69 10.87 -3.52
C LEU A 100 16.27 9.40 -3.33
N ALA A 101 17.19 8.47 -3.52
CA ALA A 101 16.96 7.05 -3.21
C ALA A 101 16.60 6.85 -1.74
N TRP A 102 17.32 7.49 -0.82
CA TRP A 102 16.98 7.47 0.60
C TRP A 102 15.56 7.96 0.86
N MET A 103 15.18 9.11 0.28
CA MET A 103 13.85 9.67 0.46
C MET A 103 12.76 8.73 -0.06
N VAL A 104 12.99 8.11 -1.22
CA VAL A 104 12.06 7.10 -1.78
C VAL A 104 12.00 5.87 -0.88
N GLY A 105 13.13 5.32 -0.46
CA GLY A 105 13.16 4.17 0.46
C GLY A 105 12.47 4.47 1.79
N TRP A 106 12.68 5.67 2.34
CA TRP A 106 12.05 6.12 3.58
C TRP A 106 10.53 6.30 3.44
N ALA A 107 10.06 6.77 2.27
CA ALA A 107 8.64 6.85 1.95
C ALA A 107 8.01 5.45 1.79
N LEU A 108 8.70 4.52 1.12
CA LEU A 108 8.26 3.13 0.96
C LEU A 108 8.16 2.40 2.31
N VAL A 109 9.09 2.65 3.25
CA VAL A 109 9.04 2.10 4.61
C VAL A 109 7.75 2.53 5.32
N LEU A 110 7.38 3.80 5.23
CA LEU A 110 6.12 4.30 5.77
C LEU A 110 4.92 3.67 5.07
N GLU A 111 4.93 3.70 3.74
CA GLU A 111 3.88 3.16 2.89
C GLU A 111 3.51 1.73 3.29
N TYR A 112 4.47 0.81 3.26
CA TYR A 112 4.20 -0.61 3.53
C TYR A 112 3.81 -0.87 4.99
N ALA A 113 4.40 -0.16 5.96
CA ALA A 113 4.04 -0.31 7.37
C ALA A 113 2.59 0.10 7.61
N VAL A 114 2.24 1.28 7.11
CA VAL A 114 0.91 1.86 7.36
C VAL A 114 -0.14 1.14 6.53
N ALA A 115 0.21 0.68 5.30
CA ALA A 115 -0.66 -0.18 4.50
C ALA A 115 -0.99 -1.50 5.21
N ALA A 116 0.02 -2.18 5.76
CA ALA A 116 -0.20 -3.39 6.55
C ALA A 116 -1.13 -3.13 7.75
N GLY A 117 -0.96 -1.99 8.42
CA GLY A 117 -1.85 -1.53 9.49
C GLY A 117 -3.28 -1.32 9.01
N ALA A 118 -3.47 -0.61 7.88
CA ALA A 118 -4.78 -0.36 7.28
C ALA A 118 -5.51 -1.66 6.92
N VAL A 119 -4.78 -2.62 6.33
CA VAL A 119 -5.36 -3.93 5.99
C VAL A 119 -5.73 -4.72 7.26
N SER A 120 -4.92 -4.64 8.31
CA SER A 120 -5.23 -5.29 9.60
C SER A 120 -6.50 -4.72 10.25
N VAL A 121 -6.71 -3.39 10.19
CA VAL A 121 -7.94 -2.74 10.65
C VAL A 121 -9.13 -3.14 9.80
N GLY A 122 -8.99 -3.16 8.49
CA GLY A 122 -10.02 -3.63 7.58
C GLY A 122 -10.42 -5.09 7.84
N TRP A 123 -9.44 -5.96 8.04
CA TRP A 123 -9.66 -7.35 8.42
C TRP A 123 -10.43 -7.47 9.74
N SER A 124 -10.08 -6.66 10.73
CA SER A 124 -10.78 -6.64 12.02
C SER A 124 -12.28 -6.40 11.85
N GLY A 125 -12.69 -5.49 10.95
CA GLY A 125 -14.11 -5.25 10.66
C GLY A 125 -14.83 -6.51 10.18
N TYR A 126 -14.26 -7.21 9.19
CA TYR A 126 -14.80 -8.48 8.69
C TYR A 126 -14.81 -9.58 9.75
N PHE A 127 -13.74 -9.69 10.53
CA PHE A 127 -13.64 -10.69 11.60
C PHE A 127 -14.71 -10.49 12.66
N VAL A 128 -14.91 -9.26 13.11
CA VAL A 128 -15.96 -8.92 14.10
C VAL A 128 -17.35 -9.17 13.53
N GLY A 129 -17.58 -8.82 12.26
CA GLY A 129 -18.82 -9.11 11.54
C GLY A 129 -19.13 -10.61 11.48
N LEU A 130 -18.12 -11.42 11.15
CA LEU A 130 -18.27 -12.89 11.12
C LEU A 130 -18.57 -13.49 12.50
N LEU A 131 -17.89 -13.04 13.56
CA LEU A 131 -18.17 -13.49 14.91
C LEU A 131 -19.61 -13.21 15.31
N ARG A 132 -20.12 -12.04 14.99
CA ARG A 132 -21.50 -11.66 15.26
C ARG A 132 -22.50 -12.51 14.47
N GLU A 133 -22.27 -12.73 13.18
CA GLU A 133 -23.20 -13.44 12.29
C GLU A 133 -23.22 -14.96 12.52
N TYR A 134 -22.06 -15.59 12.75
CA TYR A 134 -21.97 -17.04 12.88
C TYR A 134 -22.03 -17.55 14.31
N LEU A 135 -21.46 -16.79 15.27
CA LEU A 135 -21.36 -17.21 16.67
C LEU A 135 -22.27 -16.42 17.61
N GLY A 136 -22.94 -15.37 17.11
CA GLY A 136 -23.73 -14.47 17.96
C GLY A 136 -22.88 -13.68 18.98
N LEU A 137 -21.55 -13.65 18.81
CA LEU A 137 -20.63 -12.99 19.71
C LEU A 137 -20.43 -11.53 19.29
N ALA A 138 -20.83 -10.59 20.14
CA ALA A 138 -20.53 -9.18 20.00
C ALA A 138 -19.24 -8.86 20.79
N ILE A 139 -18.19 -8.43 20.10
CA ILE A 139 -16.99 -7.91 20.77
C ILE A 139 -17.32 -6.50 21.30
N PRO A 140 -16.98 -6.18 22.57
CA PRO A 140 -17.21 -4.86 23.13
C PRO A 140 -16.59 -3.74 22.27
N PRO A 141 -17.26 -2.58 22.09
CA PRO A 141 -16.75 -1.44 21.34
C PRO A 141 -15.37 -0.96 21.79
N GLU A 142 -15.06 -1.12 23.05
CA GLU A 142 -13.79 -0.75 23.69
C GLU A 142 -12.58 -1.47 23.07
N LEU A 143 -12.81 -2.64 22.46
CA LEU A 143 -11.76 -3.51 21.91
C LEU A 143 -11.72 -3.53 20.38
N VAL A 144 -12.55 -2.74 19.69
CA VAL A 144 -12.62 -2.74 18.20
C VAL A 144 -12.30 -1.39 17.56
N ASN A 145 -11.96 -0.39 18.37
CA ASN A 145 -11.49 0.92 17.91
C ASN A 145 -10.71 1.62 19.04
N ALA A 146 -10.08 2.77 18.76
CA ALA A 146 -9.31 3.54 19.73
C ALA A 146 -9.83 4.99 19.90
N ASN A 147 -11.09 5.24 19.61
CA ASN A 147 -11.65 6.59 19.58
C ASN A 147 -11.56 7.32 20.92
N ALA A 148 -11.95 6.66 22.03
CA ALA A 148 -11.86 7.23 23.35
C ALA A 148 -10.41 7.51 23.78
N LEU A 149 -9.49 6.60 23.47
CA LEU A 149 -8.06 6.82 23.76
C LEU A 149 -7.51 8.04 23.02
N ILE A 150 -7.83 8.19 21.73
CA ILE A 150 -7.41 9.33 20.92
C ILE A 150 -8.02 10.62 21.46
N ALA A 151 -9.29 10.61 21.89
CA ALA A 151 -9.95 11.76 22.50
C ALA A 151 -9.25 12.18 23.81
N HIS A 152 -8.94 11.23 24.69
CA HIS A 152 -8.19 11.49 25.92
C HIS A 152 -6.79 12.05 25.66
N ILE A 153 -6.09 11.53 24.62
CA ILE A 153 -4.79 12.05 24.21
C ILE A 153 -4.92 13.50 23.74
N LYS A 154 -5.89 13.81 22.87
CA LYS A 154 -6.14 15.18 22.39
C LYS A 154 -6.38 16.16 23.55
N LEU A 155 -7.20 15.77 24.53
CA LEU A 155 -7.46 16.56 25.74
C LEU A 155 -6.20 16.77 26.58
N ALA A 156 -5.39 15.72 26.76
CA ALA A 156 -4.13 15.82 27.51
C ALA A 156 -3.13 16.78 26.86
N PHE A 157 -3.17 16.93 25.53
CA PHE A 157 -2.37 17.91 24.79
C PHE A 157 -3.04 19.28 24.65
N GLY A 158 -4.11 19.56 25.40
CA GLY A 158 -4.73 20.87 25.49
C GLY A 158 -5.78 21.18 24.42
N ALA A 159 -6.30 20.17 23.73
CA ALA A 159 -7.45 20.40 22.85
C ALA A 159 -8.67 20.83 23.68
N PRO A 160 -9.48 21.83 23.22
CA PRO A 160 -10.68 22.21 23.93
C PRO A 160 -11.69 21.07 23.93
N MET A 161 -12.44 20.94 25.03
CA MET A 161 -13.55 19.97 25.11
C MET A 161 -14.59 20.38 24.06
N SER A 162 -14.85 19.48 23.09
CA SER A 162 -15.87 19.62 22.06
C SER A 162 -16.89 18.50 22.20
N ASP A 163 -18.10 18.71 21.69
CA ASP A 163 -19.14 17.67 21.68
C ASP A 163 -18.66 16.39 21.00
N GLU A 164 -17.80 16.54 20.00
CA GLU A 164 -17.13 15.45 19.30
C GLU A 164 -16.24 14.60 20.24
N LEU A 165 -15.44 15.26 21.09
CA LEU A 165 -14.56 14.57 22.04
C LEU A 165 -15.36 13.92 23.17
N VAL A 166 -16.44 14.55 23.62
CA VAL A 166 -17.36 13.96 24.61
C VAL A 166 -17.99 12.70 24.05
N THR A 167 -18.55 12.76 22.84
CA THR A 167 -19.17 11.60 22.19
C THR A 167 -18.14 10.47 21.94
N ALA A 168 -16.88 10.81 21.59
CA ALA A 168 -15.83 9.81 21.41
C ALA A 168 -15.52 9.05 22.70
N ILE A 169 -15.53 9.76 23.83
CA ILE A 169 -15.31 9.17 25.16
C ILE A 169 -16.50 8.30 25.56
N ASP A 170 -17.72 8.79 25.33
CA ASP A 170 -18.96 8.09 25.70
C ASP A 170 -19.18 6.80 24.88
N VAL A 171 -18.87 6.82 23.57
CA VAL A 171 -18.92 5.63 22.70
C VAL A 171 -17.86 4.59 23.08
N GLY A 172 -16.79 5.03 23.75
CA GLY A 172 -15.69 4.16 24.16
C GLY A 172 -14.74 3.82 23.02
N GLY A 173 -13.82 2.89 23.29
CA GLY A 173 -12.83 2.43 22.31
C GLY A 173 -11.41 2.85 22.68
N TYR A 174 -10.65 1.87 23.16
CA TYR A 174 -9.27 2.09 23.62
C TYR A 174 -8.24 1.44 22.71
N ILE A 175 -8.62 0.35 22.04
CA ILE A 175 -7.71 -0.41 21.17
C ILE A 175 -8.50 -1.24 20.18
N ASN A 176 -7.97 -1.38 18.96
CA ASN A 176 -8.46 -2.38 18.01
C ASN A 176 -7.69 -3.69 18.23
N LEU A 177 -8.14 -4.49 19.18
CA LEU A 177 -7.47 -5.72 19.60
C LEU A 177 -7.37 -6.77 18.47
N PRO A 178 -8.44 -7.06 17.68
CA PRO A 178 -8.30 -7.99 16.56
C PRO A 178 -7.28 -7.56 15.53
N ALA A 179 -7.22 -6.27 15.20
CA ALA A 179 -6.23 -5.73 14.25
C ALA A 179 -4.80 -5.83 14.79
N PHE A 180 -4.61 -5.57 16.09
CA PHE A 180 -3.33 -5.77 16.78
C PHE A 180 -2.87 -7.22 16.72
N LEU A 181 -3.76 -8.16 17.06
CA LEU A 181 -3.42 -9.58 17.12
C LEU A 181 -3.09 -10.17 15.76
N ILE A 182 -3.84 -9.82 14.69
CA ILE A 182 -3.54 -10.31 13.35
C ILE A 182 -2.18 -9.80 12.85
N ALA A 183 -1.83 -8.54 13.12
CA ALA A 183 -0.54 -7.97 12.76
C ALA A 183 0.61 -8.71 13.47
N LEU A 184 0.46 -9.04 14.76
CA LEU A 184 1.43 -9.85 15.50
C LEU A 184 1.50 -11.28 15.00
N LEU A 185 0.37 -11.90 14.66
CA LEU A 185 0.33 -13.25 14.10
C LEU A 185 1.09 -13.30 12.76
N VAL A 186 0.84 -12.34 11.88
CA VAL A 186 1.55 -12.25 10.60
C VAL A 186 3.04 -11.97 10.81
N THR A 187 3.39 -11.13 11.80
CA THR A 187 4.79 -10.89 12.17
C THR A 187 5.48 -12.19 12.58
N TRP A 188 4.85 -12.97 13.44
CA TRP A 188 5.37 -14.26 13.90
C TRP A 188 5.55 -15.24 12.73
N LEU A 189 4.57 -15.33 11.82
CA LEU A 189 4.67 -16.14 10.61
C LEU A 189 5.85 -15.71 9.72
N LEU A 190 6.06 -14.40 9.52
CA LEU A 190 7.18 -13.88 8.74
C LEU A 190 8.54 -14.19 9.37
N VAL A 191 8.65 -14.16 10.70
CA VAL A 191 9.89 -14.51 11.42
C VAL A 191 10.25 -15.98 11.22
N ILE A 192 9.26 -16.89 11.29
CA ILE A 192 9.48 -18.32 11.07
C ILE A 192 9.80 -18.62 9.59
N GLY A 193 9.46 -17.72 8.68
CA GLY A 193 9.77 -17.87 7.28
C GLY A 193 8.83 -18.83 6.57
N THR A 194 7.53 -18.69 6.83
CA THR A 194 6.53 -19.37 6.01
C THR A 194 6.64 -18.83 4.58
N ARG A 195 7.21 -19.63 3.70
CA ARG A 195 7.10 -19.43 2.26
C ARG A 195 5.63 -19.68 1.94
N GLU A 196 4.85 -18.62 1.76
CA GLU A 196 3.60 -18.80 1.06
C GLU A 196 3.93 -19.44 -0.29
N SER A 197 3.51 -20.67 -0.45
CA SER A 197 3.65 -21.33 -1.73
C SER A 197 2.89 -20.49 -2.75
N ALA A 198 3.46 -20.29 -3.95
CA ALA A 198 2.77 -19.60 -5.04
C ALA A 198 1.37 -20.20 -5.29
N MET A 199 1.17 -21.46 -4.94
CA MET A 199 -0.11 -22.15 -4.99
C MET A 199 -1.09 -21.63 -3.93
N VAL A 200 -0.66 -21.40 -2.68
CA VAL A 200 -1.53 -20.84 -1.62
C VAL A 200 -1.99 -19.45 -2.01
N ASN A 201 -1.07 -18.59 -2.49
CA ASN A 201 -1.44 -17.29 -3.00
C ASN A 201 -2.42 -17.37 -4.17
N ALA A 202 -2.20 -18.27 -5.14
CA ALA A 202 -3.12 -18.45 -6.25
C ALA A 202 -4.52 -18.89 -5.79
N VAL A 203 -4.63 -19.79 -4.82
CA VAL A 203 -5.91 -20.18 -4.22
C VAL A 203 -6.61 -18.99 -3.56
N LEU A 204 -5.88 -18.19 -2.76
CA LEU A 204 -6.46 -17.00 -2.11
C LEU A 204 -6.91 -15.95 -3.15
N VAL A 205 -6.18 -15.80 -4.25
CA VAL A 205 -6.59 -14.92 -5.36
C VAL A 205 -7.88 -15.44 -6.02
N VAL A 206 -7.99 -16.74 -6.26
CA VAL A 206 -9.22 -17.33 -6.79
C VAL A 206 -10.40 -17.08 -5.85
N VAL A 207 -10.22 -17.23 -4.54
CA VAL A 207 -11.25 -16.92 -3.52
C VAL A 207 -11.70 -15.46 -3.62
N LYS A 208 -10.74 -14.51 -3.69
CA LYS A 208 -11.03 -13.07 -3.85
C LYS A 208 -11.81 -12.77 -5.13
N ILE A 209 -11.33 -13.26 -6.26
CA ILE A 209 -11.99 -13.06 -7.57
C ILE A 209 -13.39 -13.66 -7.58
N THR A 210 -13.55 -14.86 -7.01
CA THR A 210 -14.87 -15.51 -6.91
C THR A 210 -15.83 -14.70 -6.06
N ALA A 211 -15.37 -14.17 -4.92
CA ALA A 211 -16.19 -13.32 -4.04
C ALA A 211 -16.62 -12.03 -4.75
N LEU A 212 -15.70 -11.35 -5.45
CA LEU A 212 -16.02 -10.14 -6.20
C LEU A 212 -16.95 -10.44 -7.40
N THR A 213 -16.73 -11.56 -8.10
CA THR A 213 -17.60 -11.97 -9.22
C THR A 213 -19.01 -12.28 -8.73
N ALA A 214 -19.14 -13.00 -7.61
CA ALA A 214 -20.44 -13.28 -7.00
C ALA A 214 -21.15 -11.99 -6.57
N PHE A 215 -20.40 -11.05 -5.96
CA PHE A 215 -20.91 -9.73 -5.63
C PHE A 215 -21.47 -9.01 -6.86
N ILE A 216 -20.67 -8.88 -7.93
CA ILE A 216 -21.06 -8.20 -9.17
C ILE A 216 -22.29 -8.86 -9.80
N ALA A 217 -22.31 -10.19 -9.89
CA ALA A 217 -23.40 -10.95 -10.50
C ALA A 217 -24.74 -10.77 -9.77
N LEU A 218 -24.73 -10.52 -8.46
CA LEU A 218 -25.92 -10.36 -7.65
C LEU A 218 -26.32 -8.90 -7.44
N ALA A 219 -25.37 -7.96 -7.38
CA ALA A 219 -25.64 -6.55 -7.16
C ALA A 219 -26.11 -5.83 -8.44
N ILE A 220 -25.51 -6.12 -9.60
CA ILE A 220 -25.84 -5.45 -10.86
C ILE A 220 -27.31 -5.66 -11.29
N PRO A 221 -27.92 -6.85 -11.22
CA PRO A 221 -29.30 -7.06 -11.66
C PRO A 221 -30.37 -6.31 -10.85
N VAL A 222 -30.06 -5.91 -9.62
CA VAL A 222 -31.01 -5.23 -8.70
C VAL A 222 -30.77 -3.72 -8.61
N MET A 223 -29.98 -3.16 -9.54
CA MET A 223 -29.65 -1.75 -9.56
C MET A 223 -30.88 -0.88 -9.86
N ASN A 224 -30.94 0.27 -9.17
CA ASN A 224 -31.87 1.35 -9.44
C ASN A 224 -31.11 2.60 -9.93
N SER A 225 -31.54 3.18 -11.06
CA SER A 225 -30.95 4.41 -11.62
C SER A 225 -31.02 5.60 -10.66
N ASP A 226 -32.06 5.67 -9.83
CA ASP A 226 -32.25 6.75 -8.86
C ASP A 226 -31.13 6.82 -7.82
N ASN A 227 -30.48 5.71 -7.56
CA ASN A 227 -29.34 5.61 -6.63
C ASN A 227 -28.09 6.39 -7.11
N PHE A 228 -28.05 6.81 -8.38
CA PHE A 228 -26.96 7.61 -8.93
C PHE A 228 -27.21 9.12 -8.85
N GLU A 229 -28.37 9.56 -8.35
CA GLU A 229 -28.72 10.97 -8.24
C GLU A 229 -28.82 11.44 -6.78
N PRO A 230 -28.19 12.58 -6.43
CA PRO A 230 -27.24 13.36 -7.24
C PRO A 230 -25.90 12.64 -7.43
N PHE A 231 -25.35 12.64 -8.66
CA PHE A 231 -24.12 11.91 -8.98
C PHE A 231 -22.89 12.41 -8.19
N ALA A 232 -22.76 13.70 -8.00
CA ALA A 232 -21.65 14.34 -7.29
C ALA A 232 -22.15 15.31 -6.22
N PRO A 233 -22.71 14.82 -5.11
CA PRO A 233 -23.31 15.67 -4.06
C PRO A 233 -22.32 16.65 -3.43
N LEU A 234 -21.03 16.31 -3.37
CA LEU A 234 -19.95 17.15 -2.86
C LEU A 234 -19.09 17.77 -3.98
N GLY A 235 -19.59 17.74 -5.22
CA GLY A 235 -18.89 18.27 -6.37
C GLY A 235 -17.58 17.55 -6.71
N PHE A 236 -16.77 18.20 -7.54
CA PHE A 236 -15.48 17.63 -7.98
C PHE A 236 -14.46 17.51 -6.85
N ALA A 237 -14.53 18.34 -5.83
CA ALA A 237 -13.66 18.27 -4.65
C ALA A 237 -13.86 16.93 -3.90
N GLY A 238 -15.09 16.48 -3.71
CA GLY A 238 -15.40 15.18 -3.12
C GLY A 238 -14.85 14.03 -3.96
N ILE A 239 -15.03 14.10 -5.31
CA ILE A 239 -14.48 13.10 -6.23
C ILE A 239 -12.96 13.03 -6.14
N SER A 240 -12.29 14.17 -6.07
CA SER A 240 -10.81 14.25 -5.95
C SER A 240 -10.32 13.68 -4.62
N ALA A 241 -10.97 14.03 -3.53
CA ALA A 241 -10.64 13.51 -2.20
C ALA A 241 -10.86 11.98 -2.12
N ALA A 242 -11.96 11.49 -2.69
CA ALA A 242 -12.22 10.05 -2.80
C ALA A 242 -11.17 9.36 -3.69
N ALA A 243 -10.79 9.96 -4.83
CA ALA A 243 -9.78 9.40 -5.72
C ALA A 243 -8.42 9.26 -5.02
N ALA A 244 -8.03 10.25 -4.21
CA ALA A 244 -6.81 10.20 -3.42
C ALA A 244 -6.84 9.07 -2.37
N SER A 245 -7.97 8.85 -1.68
CA SER A 245 -8.12 7.74 -0.74
C SER A 245 -8.23 6.38 -1.43
N ILE A 246 -9.04 6.28 -2.50
CA ILE A 246 -9.23 5.04 -3.28
C ILE A 246 -7.93 4.60 -3.94
N PHE A 247 -6.99 5.50 -4.19
CA PHE A 247 -5.68 5.14 -4.73
C PHE A 247 -5.04 3.99 -3.96
N PHE A 248 -5.30 3.89 -2.64
CA PHE A 248 -4.91 2.75 -1.81
C PHE A 248 -5.38 1.40 -2.36
N ALA A 249 -6.53 1.36 -3.04
CA ALA A 249 -7.03 0.11 -3.61
C ALA A 249 -6.14 -0.42 -4.75
N TYR A 250 -5.32 0.41 -5.34
CA TYR A 250 -4.37 0.04 -6.39
C TYR A 250 -2.96 -0.20 -5.87
N VAL A 251 -2.65 0.16 -4.62
CA VAL A 251 -1.36 -0.09 -4.00
C VAL A 251 -1.09 -1.60 -3.92
N GLY A 252 0.13 -2.00 -4.25
CA GLY A 252 0.54 -3.40 -4.23
C GLY A 252 0.88 -3.98 -5.61
N PHE A 253 0.50 -3.36 -6.73
CA PHE A 253 0.97 -3.84 -8.03
C PHE A 253 2.49 -3.69 -8.16
N ASP A 254 3.08 -2.68 -7.53
CA ASP A 254 4.52 -2.44 -7.45
C ASP A 254 5.26 -3.53 -6.65
N ALA A 255 4.56 -4.21 -5.71
CA ALA A 255 5.11 -5.36 -5.00
C ALA A 255 5.51 -6.51 -5.94
N VAL A 256 4.89 -6.61 -7.13
CA VAL A 256 5.33 -7.52 -8.19
C VAL A 256 6.81 -7.29 -8.54
N SER A 257 7.27 -6.02 -8.52
CA SER A 257 8.66 -5.68 -8.82
C SER A 257 9.66 -6.26 -7.81
N THR A 258 9.24 -6.51 -6.58
CA THR A 258 10.10 -7.13 -5.56
C THR A 258 10.37 -8.61 -5.82
N ALA A 259 9.56 -9.26 -6.66
CA ALA A 259 9.73 -10.66 -7.09
C ALA A 259 10.58 -10.81 -8.37
N ALA A 260 11.22 -9.72 -8.83
CA ALA A 260 11.94 -9.68 -10.09
C ALA A 260 13.07 -10.73 -10.18
N GLU A 261 13.80 -10.97 -9.07
CA GLU A 261 14.89 -11.94 -9.02
C GLU A 261 14.42 -13.40 -9.10
N GLU A 262 13.14 -13.67 -8.73
CA GLU A 262 12.52 -14.99 -8.81
C GLU A 262 11.77 -15.21 -10.14
N THR A 263 11.81 -14.23 -11.07
CA THR A 263 11.04 -14.22 -12.30
C THR A 263 11.79 -14.86 -13.46
N LYS A 264 11.10 -15.75 -14.19
CA LYS A 264 11.56 -16.26 -15.50
C LYS A 264 11.42 -15.16 -16.55
N ASN A 265 12.46 -14.93 -17.34
CA ASN A 265 12.47 -13.87 -18.37
C ASN A 265 11.90 -12.52 -17.84
N PRO A 266 12.51 -11.93 -16.79
CA PRO A 266 11.94 -10.78 -16.09
C PRO A 266 11.70 -9.60 -17.03
N GLN A 267 12.53 -9.43 -18.04
CA GLN A 267 12.41 -8.37 -19.04
C GLN A 267 11.05 -8.34 -19.76
N ARG A 268 10.42 -9.52 -19.97
CA ARG A 268 9.11 -9.66 -20.60
C ARG A 268 8.01 -9.80 -19.56
N ASN A 269 8.23 -10.64 -18.55
CA ASN A 269 7.17 -11.07 -17.65
C ASN A 269 6.84 -10.02 -16.58
N MET A 270 7.81 -9.14 -16.21
CA MET A 270 7.56 -8.06 -15.26
C MET A 270 6.53 -7.04 -15.78
N PRO A 271 6.67 -6.47 -17.00
CA PRO A 271 5.64 -5.59 -17.55
C PRO A 271 4.27 -6.25 -17.65
N ILE A 272 4.21 -7.52 -18.05
CA ILE A 272 2.94 -8.26 -18.16
C ILE A 272 2.29 -8.41 -16.77
N GLY A 273 3.09 -8.75 -15.75
CA GLY A 273 2.60 -8.89 -14.38
C GLY A 273 2.06 -7.59 -13.80
N LEU A 274 2.82 -6.49 -13.96
CA LEU A 274 2.46 -5.16 -13.47
C LEU A 274 1.18 -4.62 -14.15
N ILE A 275 1.17 -4.57 -15.48
CA ILE A 275 0.05 -4.00 -16.24
C ILE A 275 -1.17 -4.93 -16.20
N GLY A 276 -0.94 -6.25 -16.28
CA GLY A 276 -2.02 -7.24 -16.26
C GLY A 276 -2.77 -7.27 -14.93
N SER A 277 -2.07 -7.25 -13.80
CA SER A 277 -2.70 -7.21 -12.48
C SER A 277 -3.50 -5.93 -12.28
N LEU A 278 -2.94 -4.78 -12.66
CA LEU A 278 -3.62 -3.49 -12.56
C LEU A 278 -4.88 -3.45 -13.43
N GLY A 279 -4.81 -3.94 -14.67
CA GLY A 279 -5.95 -3.97 -15.60
C GLY A 279 -7.10 -4.84 -15.07
N ILE A 280 -6.80 -6.04 -14.58
CA ILE A 280 -7.80 -6.94 -13.98
C ILE A 280 -8.44 -6.26 -12.77
N CYS A 281 -7.64 -5.71 -11.84
CA CYS A 281 -8.17 -5.08 -10.64
C CYS A 281 -9.03 -3.86 -10.97
N THR A 282 -8.64 -3.02 -11.93
CA THR A 282 -9.42 -1.84 -12.34
C THR A 282 -10.80 -2.23 -12.84
N ILE A 283 -10.91 -3.27 -13.67
CA ILE A 283 -12.22 -3.75 -14.17
C ILE A 283 -13.10 -4.20 -13.01
N PHE A 284 -12.57 -5.03 -12.10
CA PHE A 284 -13.33 -5.48 -10.93
C PHE A 284 -13.76 -4.30 -10.04
N TYR A 285 -12.88 -3.33 -9.81
CA TYR A 285 -13.17 -2.19 -8.94
C TYR A 285 -14.28 -1.30 -9.48
N LEU A 286 -14.27 -1.03 -10.78
CA LEU A 286 -15.35 -0.27 -11.43
C LEU A 286 -16.68 -1.00 -11.37
N LEU A 287 -16.69 -2.32 -11.62
CA LEU A 287 -17.91 -3.12 -11.56
C LEU A 287 -18.45 -3.25 -10.13
N VAL A 288 -17.56 -3.40 -9.14
CA VAL A 288 -17.95 -3.43 -7.72
C VAL A 288 -18.51 -2.09 -7.27
N ALA A 289 -17.81 -0.98 -7.57
CA ALA A 289 -18.29 0.35 -7.24
C ALA A 289 -19.67 0.63 -7.86
N TRP A 290 -19.83 0.26 -9.13
CA TRP A 290 -21.10 0.35 -9.83
C TRP A 290 -22.19 -0.49 -9.17
N GLY A 291 -21.89 -1.73 -8.81
CA GLY A 291 -22.83 -2.62 -8.12
C GLY A 291 -23.24 -2.10 -6.74
N VAL A 292 -22.29 -1.59 -5.94
CA VAL A 292 -22.60 -1.00 -4.61
C VAL A 292 -23.52 0.21 -4.75
N ILE A 293 -23.15 1.18 -5.60
CA ILE A 293 -23.95 2.39 -5.78
C ILE A 293 -25.34 2.05 -6.29
N GLY A 294 -25.41 1.27 -7.38
CA GLY A 294 -26.66 0.97 -8.04
C GLY A 294 -27.63 0.16 -7.18
N SER A 295 -27.14 -0.74 -6.32
CA SER A 295 -28.00 -1.63 -5.54
C SER A 295 -28.55 -1.01 -4.26
N VAL A 296 -27.73 -0.22 -3.52
CA VAL A 296 -28.12 0.30 -2.18
C VAL A 296 -28.05 1.81 -2.06
N GLY A 297 -27.54 2.49 -3.08
CA GLY A 297 -27.22 3.92 -3.01
C GLY A 297 -25.96 4.20 -2.20
N ALA A 298 -25.37 5.37 -2.39
CA ALA A 298 -24.10 5.74 -1.75
C ALA A 298 -24.03 7.24 -1.50
N GLN A 299 -25.00 7.80 -0.79
CA GLN A 299 -25.01 9.22 -0.47
C GLN A 299 -24.19 9.49 0.78
N PRO A 300 -23.39 10.59 0.81
CA PRO A 300 -22.65 10.99 1.99
C PRO A 300 -23.58 11.36 3.14
N LEU A 301 -23.20 10.99 4.37
CA LEU A 301 -23.83 11.51 5.58
C LEU A 301 -23.37 12.95 5.80
N LEU A 302 -24.32 13.81 6.11
CA LEU A 302 -24.11 15.24 6.34
C LEU A 302 -24.34 15.55 7.82
N ASP A 303 -23.64 16.54 8.35
CA ASP A 303 -23.91 17.11 9.66
C ASP A 303 -25.14 18.03 9.63
N SER A 304 -25.52 18.57 10.80
CA SER A 304 -26.66 19.51 10.93
C SER A 304 -26.48 20.80 10.12
N ALA A 305 -25.28 21.13 9.71
CA ALA A 305 -24.96 22.28 8.85
C ALA A 305 -24.95 21.93 7.36
N GLY A 306 -25.25 20.70 6.98
CA GLY A 306 -25.23 20.21 5.59
C GLY A 306 -23.84 19.97 5.03
N LYS A 307 -22.82 19.94 5.89
CA LYS A 307 -21.44 19.61 5.51
C LYS A 307 -21.20 18.10 5.63
N SER A 308 -20.47 17.51 4.68
CA SER A 308 -20.08 16.11 4.76
C SER A 308 -19.22 15.86 5.99
N ILE A 309 -19.59 14.81 6.73
CA ILE A 309 -18.81 14.31 7.86
C ILE A 309 -17.56 13.61 7.29
N GLU A 310 -16.38 14.05 7.73
CA GLU A 310 -15.14 13.41 7.28
C GLU A 310 -15.06 11.97 7.81
N PRO A 311 -14.69 10.98 6.98
CA PRO A 311 -14.56 9.58 7.41
C PRO A 311 -13.55 9.38 8.56
N GLY A 312 -12.57 10.27 8.69
CA GLY A 312 -11.62 10.32 9.81
C GLY A 312 -12.23 10.81 11.13
N ASN A 313 -13.41 11.44 11.08
CA ASN A 313 -14.18 11.80 12.26
C ASN A 313 -15.07 10.62 12.68
N ALA A 314 -14.44 9.62 13.27
CA ALA A 314 -15.09 8.36 13.64
C ALA A 314 -16.28 8.56 14.59
N THR A 315 -16.28 9.63 15.38
CA THR A 315 -17.31 9.95 16.36
C THR A 315 -18.55 10.50 15.69
N ALA A 316 -18.41 11.52 14.84
CA ALA A 316 -19.54 12.09 14.10
C ALA A 316 -20.12 11.05 13.14
N MET A 317 -19.29 10.23 12.51
CA MET A 317 -19.74 9.08 11.70
C MET A 317 -20.51 8.07 12.53
N ALA A 318 -20.05 7.71 13.72
CA ALA A 318 -20.73 6.74 14.58
C ALA A 318 -22.10 7.28 15.05
N ALA A 319 -22.17 8.56 15.42
CA ALA A 319 -23.44 9.21 15.80
C ALA A 319 -24.42 9.24 14.63
N ALA A 320 -23.98 9.70 13.45
CA ALA A 320 -24.83 9.73 12.26
C ALA A 320 -25.27 8.32 11.81
N CYS A 321 -24.38 7.32 11.92
CA CYS A 321 -24.71 5.94 11.59
C CYS A 321 -25.68 5.29 12.62
N ALA A 322 -25.68 5.71 13.86
CA ALA A 322 -26.66 5.28 14.85
C ALA A 322 -28.06 5.77 14.49
N ASP A 323 -28.20 7.03 14.06
CA ASP A 323 -29.46 7.63 13.64
C ASP A 323 -30.03 6.98 12.38
N VAL A 324 -29.18 6.60 11.41
CA VAL A 324 -29.59 5.93 10.15
C VAL A 324 -29.87 4.44 10.34
N ALA A 325 -29.76 3.93 11.57
CA ALA A 325 -30.01 2.53 11.94
C ALA A 325 -29.21 1.52 11.08
N GLY A 326 -28.01 1.87 10.65
CA GLY A 326 -27.13 1.00 9.85
C GLY A 326 -27.59 0.78 8.41
N GLN A 327 -28.51 1.57 7.89
CA GLN A 327 -29.09 1.44 6.54
C GLN A 327 -28.24 2.07 5.43
N ALA A 328 -27.08 2.58 5.72
CA ALA A 328 -26.20 3.19 4.71
C ALA A 328 -24.88 2.43 4.55
N VAL A 329 -24.45 2.23 3.31
CA VAL A 329 -23.18 1.56 3.01
C VAL A 329 -21.97 2.28 3.65
N VAL A 330 -22.04 3.59 3.77
CA VAL A 330 -20.99 4.43 4.39
C VAL A 330 -20.75 4.12 5.88
N CYS A 331 -21.73 3.52 6.54
CA CYS A 331 -21.63 3.09 7.93
C CYS A 331 -20.99 1.69 8.11
N SER A 332 -20.80 0.97 7.01
CA SER A 332 -20.35 -0.42 7.07
C SER A 332 -18.82 -0.54 7.06
N LYS A 333 -18.29 -1.34 7.99
CA LYS A 333 -16.88 -1.76 7.97
C LYS A 333 -16.63 -2.97 7.05
N GLU A 334 -17.68 -3.56 6.49
CA GLU A 334 -17.68 -4.72 5.61
C GLU A 334 -18.63 -4.46 4.41
N ALA A 335 -18.34 -3.38 3.66
CA ALA A 335 -19.25 -2.78 2.68
C ALA A 335 -19.86 -3.78 1.69
N LEU A 336 -19.07 -4.68 1.11
CA LEU A 336 -19.55 -5.64 0.11
C LEU A 336 -20.46 -6.71 0.74
N ALA A 337 -20.06 -7.27 1.88
CA ALA A 337 -20.86 -8.26 2.59
C ALA A 337 -22.18 -7.66 3.09
N TRP A 338 -22.13 -6.44 3.61
CA TRP A 338 -23.30 -5.68 4.04
C TRP A 338 -24.25 -5.43 2.87
N THR A 339 -23.74 -4.92 1.71
CA THR A 339 -24.56 -4.67 0.51
C THR A 339 -25.33 -5.92 0.07
N LEU A 340 -24.67 -7.08 0.04
CA LEU A 340 -25.34 -8.32 -0.34
C LEU A 340 -26.42 -8.74 0.66
N ARG A 341 -26.20 -8.53 1.96
CA ARG A 341 -27.20 -8.82 2.99
C ARG A 341 -28.41 -7.91 2.85
N GLU A 342 -28.20 -6.63 2.54
CA GLU A 342 -29.25 -5.62 2.38
C GLU A 342 -30.15 -5.91 1.17
N ILE A 343 -29.57 -6.33 0.04
CA ILE A 343 -30.33 -6.71 -1.16
C ILE A 343 -30.96 -8.13 -1.08
N GLY A 344 -30.95 -8.75 0.10
CA GLY A 344 -31.62 -10.02 0.37
C GLY A 344 -30.77 -11.29 0.24
N TRP A 345 -29.49 -11.18 -0.14
CA TRP A 345 -28.56 -12.31 -0.28
C TRP A 345 -27.72 -12.53 0.97
N LYS A 346 -28.37 -12.69 2.13
CA LYS A 346 -27.70 -12.79 3.44
C LYS A 346 -26.61 -13.88 3.49
N GLN A 347 -26.90 -15.08 2.97
CA GLN A 347 -25.94 -16.19 2.99
C GLN A 347 -24.70 -15.90 2.12
N ILE A 348 -24.91 -15.35 0.93
CA ILE A 348 -23.80 -15.00 0.02
C ILE A 348 -23.00 -13.84 0.60
N GLY A 349 -23.65 -12.85 1.20
CA GLY A 349 -22.98 -11.76 1.92
C GLY A 349 -22.06 -12.28 3.02
N ASN A 350 -22.53 -13.25 3.80
CA ASN A 350 -21.72 -13.89 4.83
C ASN A 350 -20.54 -14.69 4.24
N LEU A 351 -20.73 -15.38 3.10
CA LEU A 351 -19.64 -16.06 2.39
C LEU A 351 -18.61 -15.07 1.83
N VAL A 352 -19.04 -13.92 1.29
CA VAL A 352 -18.14 -12.86 0.84
C VAL A 352 -17.36 -12.27 2.03
N GLY A 353 -18.02 -12.07 3.18
CA GLY A 353 -17.37 -11.69 4.43
C GLY A 353 -16.31 -12.69 4.88
N LEU A 354 -16.64 -13.99 4.84
CA LEU A 354 -15.71 -15.06 5.16
C LEU A 354 -14.51 -15.09 4.18
N ALA A 355 -14.76 -14.95 2.88
CA ALA A 355 -13.71 -14.89 1.87
C ALA A 355 -12.75 -13.71 2.13
N ALA A 356 -13.26 -12.53 2.47
CA ALA A 356 -12.45 -11.39 2.86
C ALA A 356 -11.66 -11.68 4.15
N GLY A 357 -12.31 -12.27 5.17
CA GLY A 357 -11.66 -12.64 6.43
C GLY A 357 -10.49 -13.62 6.26
N ILE A 358 -10.58 -14.55 5.33
CA ILE A 358 -9.50 -15.52 5.01
C ILE A 358 -8.42 -14.88 4.14
N ALA A 359 -8.80 -13.99 3.22
CA ALA A 359 -7.90 -13.51 2.18
C ALA A 359 -7.12 -12.24 2.56
N LEU A 360 -7.66 -11.36 3.42
CA LEU A 360 -7.00 -10.11 3.80
C LEU A 360 -5.67 -10.32 4.58
N PRO A 361 -5.51 -11.32 5.46
CA PRO A 361 -4.22 -11.57 6.11
C PRO A 361 -3.05 -11.82 5.15
N SER A 362 -3.32 -12.37 3.95
CA SER A 362 -2.27 -12.52 2.94
C SER A 362 -1.75 -11.18 2.42
N VAL A 363 -2.60 -10.15 2.36
CA VAL A 363 -2.19 -8.81 1.97
C VAL A 363 -1.33 -8.18 3.07
N VAL A 364 -1.71 -8.33 4.35
CA VAL A 364 -0.87 -7.89 5.48
C VAL A 364 0.52 -8.52 5.39
N LEU A 365 0.57 -9.83 5.15
CA LEU A 365 1.83 -10.57 4.99
C LEU A 365 2.66 -10.03 3.82
N MET A 366 2.05 -9.78 2.66
CA MET A 366 2.74 -9.26 1.47
C MET A 366 3.31 -7.84 1.72
N MET A 367 2.54 -6.96 2.36
CA MET A 367 2.99 -5.60 2.68
C MET A 367 4.16 -5.63 3.67
N MET A 368 4.06 -6.39 4.76
CA MET A 368 5.13 -6.52 5.73
C MET A 368 6.38 -7.20 5.14
N PHE A 369 6.20 -8.17 4.26
CA PHE A 369 7.28 -8.82 3.55
C PHE A 369 8.02 -7.83 2.62
N GLY A 370 7.30 -7.02 1.84
CA GLY A 370 7.87 -5.96 1.01
C GLY A 370 8.66 -4.95 1.85
N GLN A 371 8.10 -4.52 2.98
CA GLN A 371 8.76 -3.60 3.91
C GLN A 371 10.09 -4.14 4.41
N THR A 372 10.13 -5.38 4.87
CA THR A 372 11.36 -6.00 5.38
C THR A 372 12.44 -6.09 4.32
N ARG A 373 12.09 -6.31 3.06
CA ARG A 373 13.05 -6.32 1.94
C ARG A 373 13.63 -4.93 1.66
N ILE A 374 12.83 -3.88 1.72
CA ILE A 374 13.32 -2.51 1.54
C ILE A 374 14.30 -2.13 2.65
N PHE A 375 13.96 -2.39 3.90
CA PHE A 375 14.87 -2.19 5.03
C PHE A 375 16.17 -2.98 4.87
N PHE A 376 16.06 -4.24 4.47
CA PHE A 376 17.21 -5.11 4.25
C PHE A 376 18.15 -4.52 3.19
N VAL A 377 17.62 -4.08 2.03
CA VAL A 377 18.43 -3.49 0.97
C VAL A 377 19.05 -2.17 1.42
N MET A 378 18.32 -1.28 2.08
CA MET A 378 18.84 -0.01 2.60
C MET A 378 19.93 -0.23 3.66
N SER A 379 19.78 -1.24 4.53
CA SER A 379 20.79 -1.61 5.52
C SER A 379 22.03 -2.22 4.86
N ARG A 380 21.85 -3.07 3.85
CA ARG A 380 22.93 -3.63 3.05
C ARG A 380 23.73 -2.57 2.29
N ASP A 381 23.10 -1.48 1.86
CA ASP A 381 23.77 -0.34 1.24
C ASP A 381 24.46 0.59 2.26
N GLY A 382 24.40 0.24 3.57
CA GLY A 382 25.01 0.99 4.67
C GLY A 382 24.23 2.25 5.07
N LEU A 383 23.04 2.48 4.51
CA LEU A 383 22.21 3.65 4.83
C LEU A 383 21.48 3.50 6.17
N LEU A 384 21.26 2.27 6.62
CA LEU A 384 20.70 1.92 7.92
C LEU A 384 21.65 1.00 8.69
N PRO A 385 21.48 0.84 10.03
CA PRO A 385 22.32 -0.04 10.83
C PRO A 385 22.32 -1.48 10.32
N GLU A 386 23.49 -2.12 10.25
CA GLU A 386 23.67 -3.49 9.77
C GLU A 386 22.89 -4.53 10.57
N VAL A 387 22.57 -4.23 11.83
CA VAL A 387 21.73 -5.09 12.68
C VAL A 387 20.37 -5.39 12.03
N LEU A 388 19.84 -4.46 11.24
CA LEU A 388 18.56 -4.63 10.54
C LEU A 388 18.63 -5.61 9.36
N SER A 389 19.83 -5.87 8.83
CA SER A 389 20.05 -6.87 7.78
C SER A 389 20.43 -8.26 8.31
N ARG A 390 20.51 -8.46 9.64
CA ARG A 390 20.85 -9.76 10.22
C ARG A 390 19.81 -10.83 9.91
N VAL A 391 20.29 -11.91 9.32
CA VAL A 391 19.48 -13.08 8.97
C VAL A 391 19.48 -14.09 10.13
N HIS A 392 18.31 -14.66 10.43
CA HIS A 392 18.18 -15.64 11.50
C HIS A 392 18.87 -16.96 11.12
N PRO A 393 19.73 -17.56 11.96
CA PRO A 393 20.51 -18.76 11.59
C PRO A 393 19.67 -19.96 11.18
N LYS A 394 18.50 -20.16 11.82
CA LYS A 394 17.61 -21.30 11.58
C LYS A 394 16.56 -21.03 10.49
N TYR A 395 15.99 -19.83 10.49
CA TYR A 395 14.83 -19.51 9.62
C TYR A 395 15.22 -18.79 8.33
N HIS A 396 16.47 -18.30 8.23
CA HIS A 396 16.98 -17.54 7.08
C HIS A 396 16.12 -16.33 6.70
N THR A 397 15.55 -15.67 7.71
CA THR A 397 14.71 -14.46 7.57
C THR A 397 15.36 -13.27 8.29
N PRO A 398 15.13 -12.02 7.85
CA PRO A 398 15.64 -10.82 8.51
C PRO A 398 14.81 -10.52 9.78
N HIS A 399 14.95 -11.36 10.81
CA HIS A 399 14.07 -11.41 11.98
C HIS A 399 14.04 -10.13 12.79
N VAL A 400 15.18 -9.43 12.94
CA VAL A 400 15.25 -8.20 13.74
C VAL A 400 14.34 -7.11 13.17
N VAL A 401 14.50 -6.82 11.88
CA VAL A 401 13.66 -5.81 11.23
C VAL A 401 12.20 -6.26 11.17
N THR A 402 11.95 -7.55 10.95
CA THR A 402 10.57 -8.10 10.92
C THR A 402 9.85 -7.89 12.25
N ILE A 403 10.53 -8.12 13.38
CA ILE A 403 9.94 -7.92 14.72
C ILE A 403 9.68 -6.42 14.97
N ILE A 404 10.67 -5.56 14.70
CA ILE A 404 10.53 -4.10 14.92
C ILE A 404 9.39 -3.54 14.09
N THR A 405 9.36 -3.85 12.80
CA THR A 405 8.31 -3.37 11.89
C THR A 405 6.95 -3.96 12.23
N GLY A 406 6.91 -5.24 12.61
CA GLY A 406 5.68 -5.91 13.01
C GLY A 406 5.04 -5.31 14.26
N ILE A 407 5.84 -4.96 15.26
CA ILE A 407 5.34 -4.24 16.46
C ILE A 407 4.83 -2.86 16.06
N ALA A 408 5.53 -2.11 15.21
CA ALA A 408 5.09 -0.81 14.73
C ALA A 408 3.76 -0.91 13.96
N VAL A 409 3.64 -1.89 13.06
CA VAL A 409 2.39 -2.17 12.32
C VAL A 409 1.25 -2.51 13.26
N ALA A 410 1.49 -3.37 14.27
CA ALA A 410 0.48 -3.73 15.26
C ALA A 410 0.01 -2.51 16.06
N CYS A 411 0.93 -1.63 16.47
CA CYS A 411 0.58 -0.37 17.14
C CYS A 411 -0.24 0.55 16.23
N PHE A 412 0.13 0.72 14.95
CA PHE A 412 -0.66 1.50 14.01
C PHE A 412 -2.06 0.92 13.83
N ALA A 413 -2.18 -0.39 13.64
CA ALA A 413 -3.47 -1.07 13.49
C ALA A 413 -4.34 -0.99 14.75
N ALA A 414 -3.72 -0.97 15.93
CA ALA A 414 -4.42 -0.87 17.20
C ALA A 414 -5.04 0.51 17.45
N LEU A 415 -4.37 1.59 16.97
CA LEU A 415 -4.63 2.96 17.42
C LEU A 415 -5.29 3.84 16.36
N PHE A 416 -5.11 3.56 15.05
CA PHE A 416 -5.56 4.47 14.00
C PHE A 416 -6.65 3.87 13.12
N PRO A 417 -7.60 4.69 12.63
CA PRO A 417 -8.64 4.23 11.72
C PRO A 417 -8.08 3.92 10.32
N VAL A 418 -8.77 3.02 9.61
CA VAL A 418 -8.35 2.50 8.30
C VAL A 418 -8.13 3.61 7.26
N GLY A 419 -9.00 4.61 7.21
CA GLY A 419 -8.91 5.69 6.23
C GLY A 419 -7.68 6.56 6.40
N LEU A 420 -7.35 6.94 7.66
CA LEU A 420 -6.14 7.70 7.95
C LEU A 420 -4.88 6.91 7.57
N LEU A 421 -4.84 5.62 7.92
CA LEU A 421 -3.72 4.75 7.57
C LEU A 421 -3.58 4.62 6.04
N ALA A 422 -4.69 4.44 5.32
CA ALA A 422 -4.71 4.38 3.87
C ALA A 422 -4.20 5.69 3.24
N ASP A 423 -4.67 6.84 3.71
CA ASP A 423 -4.26 8.15 3.19
C ASP A 423 -2.76 8.44 3.44
N ILE A 424 -2.23 8.06 4.62
CA ILE A 424 -0.79 8.17 4.90
C ILE A 424 0.01 7.24 3.99
N SER A 425 -0.44 5.99 3.78
CA SER A 425 0.20 5.06 2.84
C SER A 425 0.24 5.65 1.43
N ASN A 426 -0.89 6.19 0.95
CA ASN A 426 -0.99 6.80 -0.38
C ASN A 426 0.01 7.95 -0.58
N SER A 427 0.29 8.74 0.45
CA SER A 427 1.27 9.82 0.36
C SER A 427 2.67 9.29 0.00
N GLY A 428 3.08 8.18 0.59
CA GLY A 428 4.36 7.50 0.29
C GLY A 428 4.39 6.92 -1.13
N THR A 429 3.33 6.19 -1.50
CA THR A 429 3.22 5.56 -2.82
C THR A 429 3.20 6.58 -3.96
N LEU A 430 2.39 7.65 -3.83
CA LEU A 430 2.30 8.72 -4.82
C LEU A 430 3.65 9.43 -5.02
N PHE A 431 4.37 9.67 -3.92
CA PHE A 431 5.73 10.20 -3.98
C PHE A 431 6.68 9.24 -4.72
N ALA A 432 6.68 7.94 -4.36
CA ALA A 432 7.54 6.94 -4.98
C ALA A 432 7.25 6.79 -6.49
N PHE A 433 5.97 6.77 -6.88
CA PHE A 433 5.58 6.63 -8.30
C PHE A 433 5.96 7.86 -9.11
N ALA A 434 5.80 9.07 -8.57
CA ALA A 434 6.29 10.29 -9.21
C ALA A 434 7.81 10.23 -9.43
N MET A 435 8.56 9.74 -8.43
CA MET A 435 10.02 9.62 -8.54
C MET A 435 10.44 8.56 -9.57
N VAL A 436 9.73 7.44 -9.71
CA VAL A 436 9.98 6.46 -10.78
C VAL A 436 9.72 7.05 -12.16
N ALA A 437 8.64 7.81 -12.33
CA ALA A 437 8.36 8.49 -13.60
C ALA A 437 9.45 9.52 -13.95
N ILE A 438 9.94 10.28 -12.97
CA ILE A 438 11.09 11.18 -13.14
C ILE A 438 12.35 10.39 -13.50
N ALA A 439 12.61 9.26 -12.84
CA ALA A 439 13.77 8.41 -13.13
C ALA A 439 13.78 7.92 -14.58
N VAL A 440 12.62 7.50 -15.11
CA VAL A 440 12.49 7.12 -16.53
C VAL A 440 12.86 8.28 -17.45
N MET A 441 12.35 9.50 -17.17
CA MET A 441 12.67 10.69 -18.01
C MET A 441 14.15 11.06 -17.94
N VAL A 442 14.76 11.00 -16.76
CA VAL A 442 16.19 11.27 -16.58
C VAL A 442 17.01 10.23 -17.32
N LEU A 443 16.74 8.93 -17.14
CA LEU A 443 17.49 7.86 -17.77
C LEU A 443 17.37 7.87 -19.31
N ARG A 444 16.24 8.29 -19.85
CA ARG A 444 16.05 8.48 -21.30
C ARG A 444 16.95 9.57 -21.88
N ARG A 445 17.33 10.56 -21.06
CA ARG A 445 18.22 11.67 -21.47
C ARG A 445 19.69 11.38 -21.18
N THR A 446 19.99 10.71 -20.07
CA THR A 446 21.38 10.46 -19.64
C THR A 446 21.99 9.23 -20.31
N ASP A 447 21.19 8.20 -20.58
CA ASP A 447 21.62 6.98 -21.27
C ASP A 447 20.59 6.56 -22.34
N PRO A 448 20.52 7.30 -23.48
CA PRO A 448 19.55 7.03 -24.53
C PRO A 448 19.81 5.72 -25.29
N SER A 449 21.06 5.27 -25.32
CA SER A 449 21.51 4.09 -26.07
C SER A 449 21.22 2.78 -25.33
N ARG A 450 20.92 2.82 -24.04
CA ARG A 450 20.71 1.63 -23.22
C ARG A 450 19.55 0.78 -23.75
N HIS A 451 19.78 -0.51 -23.84
CA HIS A 451 18.74 -1.47 -24.23
C HIS A 451 17.58 -1.46 -23.24
N ARG A 452 16.36 -1.29 -23.74
CA ARG A 452 15.11 -1.26 -22.98
C ARG A 452 14.18 -2.35 -23.51
N PRO A 453 14.05 -3.48 -22.78
CA PRO A 453 13.18 -4.58 -23.21
C PRO A 453 11.70 -4.15 -23.31
N PHE A 454 11.24 -3.34 -22.35
CA PHE A 454 9.96 -2.64 -22.39
C PHE A 454 10.23 -1.14 -22.49
N ARG A 455 9.52 -0.47 -23.40
CA ARG A 455 9.59 0.98 -23.58
C ARG A 455 8.24 1.60 -23.28
N THR A 456 8.18 2.50 -22.32
CA THR A 456 6.99 3.33 -22.06
C THR A 456 6.56 4.02 -23.34
N PRO A 457 5.32 3.78 -23.85
CA PRO A 457 4.83 4.43 -25.05
C PRO A 457 4.72 5.93 -24.82
N ALA A 458 5.02 6.74 -25.85
CA ALA A 458 4.92 8.20 -25.77
C ALA A 458 5.44 8.78 -24.44
N VAL A 459 6.66 8.40 -24.03
CA VAL A 459 7.22 8.73 -22.69
C VAL A 459 7.16 10.22 -22.36
N ASN A 460 7.30 11.09 -23.37
CA ASN A 460 7.22 12.55 -23.20
C ASN A 460 5.80 13.04 -22.83
N LEU A 461 4.78 12.21 -22.97
CA LEU A 461 3.40 12.48 -22.54
C LEU A 461 3.08 11.65 -21.29
N VAL A 462 3.36 10.35 -21.31
CA VAL A 462 2.99 9.40 -20.24
C VAL A 462 3.70 9.72 -18.93
N ALA A 463 5.01 9.98 -18.95
CA ALA A 463 5.74 10.26 -17.71
C ALA A 463 5.37 11.61 -17.08
N PRO A 464 5.24 12.74 -17.81
CA PRO A 464 4.68 13.96 -17.24
C PRO A 464 3.25 13.80 -16.73
N LEU A 465 2.40 13.03 -17.41
CA LEU A 465 1.04 12.76 -16.97
C LEU A 465 1.03 11.93 -15.67
N ALA A 466 1.92 10.95 -15.55
CA ALA A 466 2.10 10.18 -14.31
C ALA A 466 2.52 11.09 -13.15
N ILE A 467 3.50 11.97 -13.37
CA ILE A 467 3.97 12.92 -12.36
C ILE A 467 2.83 13.87 -11.97
N ALA A 468 2.15 14.47 -12.95
CA ALA A 468 1.04 15.41 -12.69
C ALA A 468 -0.12 14.72 -11.96
N GLY A 469 -0.46 13.50 -12.34
CA GLY A 469 -1.51 12.70 -11.68
C GLY A 469 -1.13 12.34 -10.24
N CYS A 470 0.10 11.90 -9.99
CA CYS A 470 0.58 11.62 -8.63
C CYS A 470 0.59 12.89 -7.76
N VAL A 471 1.06 14.01 -8.29
CA VAL A 471 1.07 15.31 -7.58
C VAL A 471 -0.36 15.78 -7.31
N TYR A 472 -1.26 15.66 -8.30
CA TYR A 472 -2.67 16.01 -8.12
C TYR A 472 -3.33 15.22 -7.00
N LEU A 473 -3.20 13.88 -7.00
CA LEU A 473 -3.77 13.03 -5.94
C LEU A 473 -3.08 13.29 -4.59
N PHE A 474 -1.78 13.53 -4.58
CA PHE A 474 -1.04 13.85 -3.36
C PHE A 474 -1.60 15.09 -2.67
N PHE A 475 -1.82 16.18 -3.42
CA PHE A 475 -2.40 17.42 -2.88
C PHE A 475 -3.92 17.36 -2.69
N SER A 476 -4.58 16.29 -3.14
CA SER A 476 -6.00 16.01 -2.83
C SER A 476 -6.19 15.24 -1.52
N LEU A 477 -5.10 14.78 -0.89
CA LEU A 477 -5.12 14.24 0.47
C LEU A 477 -5.39 15.33 1.50
N SER A 478 -5.83 14.92 2.69
CA SER A 478 -6.10 15.87 3.78
C SER A 478 -4.82 16.62 4.20
N GLY A 479 -4.96 17.87 4.60
CA GLY A 479 -3.83 18.69 5.11
C GLY A 479 -3.14 18.04 6.31
N TYR A 480 -3.89 17.29 7.13
CA TYR A 480 -3.35 16.52 8.24
C TYR A 480 -2.42 15.40 7.75
N THR A 481 -2.85 14.61 6.76
CA THR A 481 -2.02 13.57 6.14
C THR A 481 -0.75 14.15 5.52
N LEU A 482 -0.86 15.27 4.81
CA LEU A 482 0.30 15.94 4.21
C LEU A 482 1.31 16.43 5.28
N SER A 483 0.82 16.94 6.41
CA SER A 483 1.68 17.36 7.52
C SER A 483 2.40 16.17 8.17
N LEU A 484 1.73 15.03 8.33
CA LEU A 484 2.35 13.82 8.86
C LEU A 484 3.44 13.29 7.90
N PHE A 485 3.16 13.27 6.59
CA PHE A 485 4.15 12.87 5.60
C PHE A 485 5.35 13.84 5.57
N ALA A 486 5.12 15.13 5.64
CA ALA A 486 6.19 16.13 5.72
C ALA A 486 7.06 15.94 6.99
N GLY A 487 6.44 15.71 8.15
CA GLY A 487 7.14 15.39 9.38
C GLY A 487 7.99 14.12 9.26
N TRP A 488 7.44 13.05 8.65
CA TRP A 488 8.16 11.82 8.37
C TRP A 488 9.34 12.05 7.43
N ALA A 489 9.17 12.83 6.37
CA ALA A 489 10.21 13.18 5.41
C ALA A 489 11.36 13.96 6.07
N VAL A 490 11.03 14.96 6.91
CA VAL A 490 12.01 15.73 7.69
C VAL A 490 12.78 14.83 8.64
N PHE A 491 12.08 13.96 9.37
CA PHE A 491 12.72 12.96 10.24
C PHE A 491 13.64 12.03 9.45
N GLY A 492 13.21 11.57 8.28
CA GLY A 492 14.04 10.75 7.40
C GLY A 492 15.30 11.48 6.93
N LEU A 493 15.21 12.75 6.55
CA LEU A 493 16.38 13.57 6.21
C LEU A 493 17.33 13.73 7.39
N PHE A 494 16.80 13.92 8.60
CA PHE A 494 17.62 13.97 9.81
C PHE A 494 18.40 12.66 9.98
N VAL A 495 17.73 11.50 9.92
CA VAL A 495 18.40 10.18 10.01
C VAL A 495 19.45 10.02 8.91
N TYR A 496 19.15 10.45 7.68
CA TYR A 496 20.11 10.38 6.57
C TYR A 496 21.38 11.20 6.82
N PHE A 497 21.26 12.46 7.20
CA PHE A 497 22.42 13.34 7.38
C PHE A 497 23.25 12.94 8.59
N PHE A 498 22.63 12.46 9.69
CA PHE A 498 23.34 12.07 10.91
C PHE A 498 23.95 10.67 10.80
N TYR A 499 23.26 9.74 10.16
CA TYR A 499 23.72 8.34 10.07
C TYR A 499 24.01 7.92 8.62
N GLY A 500 23.02 7.87 7.73
CA GLY A 500 23.09 7.23 6.42
C GLY A 500 24.22 7.76 5.54
N ARG A 501 24.35 9.07 5.41
CA ARG A 501 25.41 9.71 4.60
C ARG A 501 26.82 9.37 5.05
N ARG A 502 27.02 9.13 6.35
CA ARG A 502 28.35 8.81 6.93
C ARG A 502 28.72 7.33 6.78
N HIS A 503 27.70 6.44 6.73
CA HIS A 503 27.88 4.99 6.69
C HIS A 503 27.65 4.39 5.31
N SER A 504 27.16 5.17 4.34
CA SER A 504 26.89 4.76 2.97
C SER A 504 28.11 4.05 2.34
N HIS A 505 27.92 2.85 1.81
CA HIS A 505 28.94 2.09 1.14
C HIS A 505 29.43 2.79 -0.13
N VAL A 506 28.52 3.29 -0.96
CA VAL A 506 28.87 4.08 -2.15
C VAL A 506 29.64 5.34 -1.76
N GLY A 507 29.29 5.94 -0.64
CA GLY A 507 29.98 7.10 -0.09
C GLY A 507 31.40 6.84 0.39
N ARG A 508 31.71 5.60 0.72
CA ARG A 508 33.03 5.13 1.12
C ARG A 508 33.84 4.53 -0.04
N GLY A 509 33.30 4.59 -1.27
CA GLY A 509 33.94 4.03 -2.47
C GLY A 509 33.71 2.54 -2.69
N HIS A 510 32.87 1.89 -1.88
CA HIS A 510 32.50 0.49 -2.06
C HIS A 510 31.32 0.39 -3.04
N VAL A 511 31.61 0.11 -4.30
CA VAL A 511 30.60 0.00 -5.36
C VAL A 511 29.99 -1.41 -5.39
N GLU A 512 30.77 -2.43 -5.04
CA GLU A 512 30.34 -3.82 -4.93
C GLU A 512 30.22 -4.20 -3.44
N VAL A 513 29.01 -4.50 -3.00
CA VAL A 513 28.79 -5.08 -1.68
C VAL A 513 28.94 -6.60 -1.81
N HIS A 514 30.09 -7.12 -1.39
CA HIS A 514 30.19 -8.53 -1.05
C HIS A 514 29.39 -8.74 0.25
N GLU A 515 28.39 -9.61 0.24
CA GLU A 515 27.97 -10.26 1.49
C GLU A 515 29.11 -11.22 1.83
N ASP A 516 30.00 -10.75 2.64
CA ASP A 516 31.01 -11.61 3.20
C ASP A 516 30.36 -12.56 4.20
N ASP A 517 30.66 -13.86 4.02
CA ASP A 517 30.72 -14.81 5.12
C ASP A 517 31.43 -14.07 6.29
N PRO A 518 30.87 -14.03 7.51
CA PRO A 518 31.45 -13.24 8.61
C PRO A 518 32.89 -13.54 8.96
N GLU A 519 33.52 -14.50 8.29
CA GLU A 519 34.90 -14.94 8.51
C GLU A 519 35.90 -14.53 7.41
N THR A 520 35.50 -13.85 6.32
CA THR A 520 36.42 -13.47 5.24
C THR A 520 36.66 -11.96 5.18
N PRO A 521 37.87 -11.45 5.40
CA PRO A 521 38.14 -10.02 5.21
C PRO A 521 37.98 -9.60 3.75
N PRO A 522 37.54 -8.35 3.49
CA PRO A 522 37.26 -7.86 2.14
C PRO A 522 38.50 -7.99 1.25
N ARG A 523 38.37 -8.63 0.08
CA ARG A 523 39.44 -8.69 -0.90
C ARG A 523 39.69 -7.30 -1.46
N PRO A 524 40.94 -6.84 -1.52
CA PRO A 524 41.24 -5.57 -2.18
C PRO A 524 40.83 -5.64 -3.67
N VAL A 525 40.10 -4.62 -4.11
CA VAL A 525 39.70 -4.48 -5.51
C VAL A 525 40.95 -4.34 -6.36
N PRO A 526 41.14 -5.15 -7.41
CA PRO A 526 42.26 -4.95 -8.32
C PRO A 526 42.10 -3.59 -9.02
N PRO A 527 43.17 -2.83 -9.23
CA PRO A 527 43.11 -1.54 -9.91
C PRO A 527 42.54 -1.73 -11.31
N LEU A 528 41.63 -0.82 -11.70
CA LEU A 528 41.05 -0.79 -13.03
C LEU A 528 42.18 -0.72 -14.10
N PRO A 529 42.10 -1.51 -15.18
CA PRO A 529 43.08 -1.40 -16.26
C PRO A 529 42.93 -0.02 -16.90
N GLY A 530 43.87 0.87 -16.65
CA GLY A 530 43.92 2.24 -17.15
C GLY A 530 44.10 3.30 -16.06
N GLY A 531 45.00 3.03 -15.10
CA GLY A 531 45.27 3.92 -13.99
C GLY A 531 45.47 5.39 -14.40
N VAL A 532 44.63 6.24 -13.84
CA VAL A 532 44.96 7.63 -13.58
C VAL A 532 45.17 7.73 -12.08
N GLU A 533 46.41 7.80 -11.66
CA GLU A 533 46.80 8.28 -10.34
C GLU A 533 46.26 9.71 -10.23
N LEU A 534 45.41 9.92 -9.25
CA LEU A 534 45.06 11.26 -8.78
C LEU A 534 45.85 11.48 -7.49
N ASP A 535 46.87 12.37 -7.61
CA ASP A 535 47.55 12.99 -6.50
C ASP A 535 46.59 13.74 -5.58
#